data_bcb92fb5aff2819518a5e2dd7f91a765
#
_entry.id   bcb92fb5aff2819518a5e2dd7f91a765
#
_cell.length_a   1.000
_cell.length_b   1.000
_cell.length_c   1.000
_cell.angle_alpha   90.00
_cell.angle_beta   90.00
_cell.angle_gamma   90.00
#
_symmetry.space_group_name_H-M   'P 1'
#
loop_
_entity.id
_entity.type
_entity.pdbx_description
1 polymer ?
#
loop_
_entity_poly.entity_id
_entity_poly.type
_entity_poly.pdbx_seq_one_letter_code
_entity_poly.pdbx_strand_id
1 'polypeptide(L)'
;MPFKVRGLCALLGLCLALYAQQPMPPTPTTNVPPPQGLQAPWDVRQMLQEMNAQNQKLKPLLDQMHPQQWLDNGAPPAYASQYIDTRLRMEDVIRSVTNLGQHTDSLSAALDTYFRMEALETIARSLLECIRKYGEHATAEQLSSLLGQNFTTRQKFREYLRDLSVQREQECKIADDEAQRCRGMISREPPAPSGTRKTRQK
;
A
#
# COMPACT_ATOMS: atom_id res chain seq x y z
N MET A 1 62.73 -15.98 47.23
CA MET A 1 64.09 -16.28 46.86
C MET A 1 64.22 -16.08 45.37
N PRO A 2 65.35 -15.55 44.97
CA PRO A 2 65.46 -14.58 43.87
C PRO A 2 66.15 -15.16 42.60
N PHE A 3 66.15 -14.36 41.55
CA PHE A 3 67.29 -14.15 40.62
C PHE A 3 66.78 -13.35 39.42
N LYS A 4 67.05 -12.09 39.27
CA LYS A 4 68.18 -11.31 38.73
C LYS A 4 68.92 -11.98 37.58
N VAL A 5 68.97 -11.24 36.44
CA VAL A 5 70.13 -10.91 35.58
C VAL A 5 69.55 -10.15 34.36
N ARG A 6 69.70 -8.87 34.13
CA ARG A 6 70.79 -8.04 33.60
C ARG A 6 71.33 -8.42 32.21
N GLY A 7 71.25 -7.45 31.32
CA GLY A 7 71.93 -7.30 30.08
C GLY A 7 71.17 -6.43 29.10
N LEU A 8 71.36 -5.22 28.98
CA LEU A 8 72.30 -4.22 28.51
C LEU A 8 72.72 -4.35 27.03
N CYS A 9 72.60 -3.23 26.32
CA CYS A 9 73.10 -2.82 25.00
C CYS A 9 72.37 -3.38 23.77
N ALA A 10 72.03 -2.63 22.74
CA ALA A 10 72.69 -1.43 22.20
C ALA A 10 71.77 -0.68 21.24
N LEU A 11 71.98 0.57 21.21
CA LEU A 11 71.58 1.57 20.21
C LEU A 11 71.85 1.13 18.77
N LEU A 12 70.92 1.35 17.89
CA LEU A 12 71.15 1.97 16.58
C LEU A 12 69.83 2.25 15.87
N GLY A 13 69.72 3.46 15.49
CA GLY A 13 68.57 4.15 14.92
C GLY A 13 68.11 3.63 13.56
N LEU A 14 66.88 3.83 13.34
CA LEU A 14 66.37 4.14 12.00
C LEU A 14 65.11 4.98 12.12
N CYS A 15 65.26 6.24 11.75
CA CYS A 15 64.12 7.14 11.46
C CYS A 15 63.31 6.54 10.33
N LEU A 16 62.09 6.11 10.60
CA LEU A 16 61.10 5.86 9.56
C LEU A 16 59.82 6.60 9.90
N ALA A 17 59.51 7.46 8.98
CA ALA A 17 58.40 8.39 8.86
C ALA A 17 57.11 7.95 9.59
N LEU A 18 56.67 8.77 10.55
CA LEU A 18 55.31 8.84 10.99
C LEU A 18 54.47 9.37 9.83
N TYR A 19 53.89 8.50 9.06
CA TYR A 19 52.70 8.87 8.27
C TYR A 19 51.59 9.12 9.27
N ALA A 20 51.29 10.39 9.49
CA ALA A 20 50.11 10.85 10.20
C ALA A 20 48.90 10.29 9.45
N GLN A 21 48.26 9.28 10.02
CA GLN A 21 46.92 8.90 9.66
C GLN A 21 46.04 10.06 10.13
N GLN A 22 45.66 10.92 9.20
CA GLN A 22 44.58 11.90 9.43
C GLN A 22 43.29 11.10 9.69
N PRO A 23 42.61 11.32 10.82
CA PRO A 23 41.29 10.77 11.01
C PRO A 23 40.39 11.34 9.91
N MET A 24 39.82 10.46 9.09
CA MET A 24 38.77 10.85 8.14
C MET A 24 37.69 11.56 8.92
N PRO A 25 37.20 12.71 8.44
CA PRO A 25 36.05 13.37 9.06
C PRO A 25 34.87 12.38 9.04
N PRO A 26 34.09 12.31 10.12
CA PRO A 26 32.91 11.46 10.12
C PRO A 26 32.03 11.87 8.94
N THR A 27 31.78 10.94 8.05
CA THR A 27 30.75 11.08 7.02
C THR A 27 29.46 11.47 7.76
N PRO A 28 28.78 12.57 7.38
CA PRO A 28 27.51 12.88 7.96
C PRO A 28 26.59 11.68 7.71
N THR A 29 26.33 10.92 8.75
CA THR A 29 25.22 9.96 8.77
C THR A 29 23.97 10.80 8.66
N THR A 30 23.56 11.06 7.44
CA THR A 30 22.22 11.57 7.15
C THR A 30 21.32 10.46 7.66
N ASN A 31 20.72 10.69 8.83
CA ASN A 31 19.58 9.93 9.33
C ASN A 31 18.38 10.25 8.41
N VAL A 32 18.49 9.85 7.15
CA VAL A 32 17.34 9.71 6.29
C VAL A 32 16.64 8.48 6.82
N PRO A 33 15.44 8.59 7.42
CA PRO A 33 14.66 7.41 7.73
C PRO A 33 14.60 6.59 6.44
N PRO A 34 14.75 5.25 6.53
CA PRO A 34 14.61 4.42 5.35
C PRO A 34 13.31 4.83 4.66
N PRO A 35 13.30 4.98 3.33
CA PRO A 35 12.06 5.29 2.63
C PRO A 35 11.02 4.28 3.15
N GLN A 36 9.92 4.80 3.70
CA GLN A 36 8.79 3.95 4.08
C GLN A 36 8.30 3.36 2.77
N GLY A 37 8.92 2.24 2.38
CA GLY A 37 8.57 1.53 1.18
C GLY A 37 7.15 1.01 1.34
N LEU A 38 6.44 0.91 0.24
CA LEU A 38 5.21 0.12 0.16
C LEU A 38 5.44 -1.20 0.88
N GLN A 39 4.42 -1.66 1.57
CA GLN A 39 4.41 -3.03 2.08
C GLN A 39 4.87 -3.99 0.97
N ALA A 40 5.69 -4.97 1.34
CA ALA A 40 6.17 -5.92 0.36
C ALA A 40 4.98 -6.50 -0.44
N PRO A 41 5.11 -6.73 -1.75
CA PRO A 41 4.00 -7.22 -2.58
C PRO A 41 3.33 -8.50 -2.07
N TRP A 42 4.05 -9.32 -1.29
CA TRP A 42 3.51 -10.53 -0.66
C TRP A 42 2.61 -10.18 0.54
N ASP A 43 2.91 -9.12 1.32
CA ASP A 43 2.07 -8.66 2.44
C ASP A 43 0.73 -8.14 1.92
N VAL A 44 0.76 -7.41 0.80
CA VAL A 44 -0.46 -6.94 0.13
C VAL A 44 -1.31 -8.10 -0.35
N ARG A 45 -0.71 -9.10 -0.99
CA ARG A 45 -1.43 -10.29 -1.45
C ARG A 45 -2.04 -11.07 -0.29
N GLN A 46 -1.31 -11.24 0.81
CA GLN A 46 -1.83 -11.88 2.02
C GLN A 46 -3.02 -11.09 2.57
N MET A 47 -2.90 -9.79 2.70
CA MET A 47 -4.00 -8.92 3.15
C MET A 47 -5.25 -9.07 2.26
N LEU A 48 -5.07 -9.08 0.93
CA LEU A 48 -6.18 -9.27 -0.02
C LEU A 48 -6.81 -10.66 0.08
N GLN A 49 -6.01 -11.71 0.35
CA GLN A 49 -6.52 -13.05 0.62
C GLN A 49 -7.35 -13.09 1.90
N GLU A 50 -6.89 -12.44 2.97
CA GLU A 50 -7.63 -12.30 4.23
C GLU A 50 -8.96 -11.58 4.00
N MET A 51 -8.94 -10.46 3.25
CA MET A 51 -10.15 -9.72 2.87
C MET A 51 -11.14 -10.59 2.10
N ASN A 52 -10.65 -11.33 1.11
CA ASN A 52 -11.49 -12.22 0.32
C ASN A 52 -12.11 -13.33 1.18
N ALA A 53 -11.30 -13.98 2.02
CA ALA A 53 -11.77 -15.02 2.93
C ALA A 53 -12.84 -14.50 3.93
N GLN A 54 -12.66 -13.30 4.45
CA GLN A 54 -13.65 -12.67 5.35
C GLN A 54 -14.96 -12.36 4.63
N ASN A 55 -14.89 -11.79 3.41
CA ASN A 55 -16.10 -11.51 2.62
C ASN A 55 -16.81 -12.80 2.19
N GLN A 56 -16.08 -13.86 1.87
CA GLN A 56 -16.68 -15.15 1.56
C GLN A 56 -17.43 -15.78 2.75
N LYS A 57 -17.08 -15.47 4.01
CA LYS A 57 -17.85 -15.91 5.19
C LYS A 57 -19.24 -15.26 5.29
N LEU A 58 -19.44 -14.10 4.66
CA LEU A 58 -20.77 -13.46 4.61
C LEU A 58 -21.76 -14.27 3.77
N LYS A 59 -21.28 -14.96 2.72
CA LYS A 59 -22.19 -15.66 1.80
C LYS A 59 -23.07 -16.71 2.51
N PRO A 60 -22.51 -17.70 3.24
CA PRO A 60 -23.36 -18.70 3.92
C PRO A 60 -24.27 -18.06 4.98
N LEU A 61 -23.82 -16.98 5.64
CA LEU A 61 -24.66 -16.28 6.59
C LEU A 61 -25.83 -15.60 5.89
N LEU A 62 -25.62 -14.90 4.77
CA LEU A 62 -26.68 -14.30 3.97
C LEU A 62 -27.62 -15.36 3.39
N ASP A 63 -27.12 -16.50 2.94
CA ASP A 63 -27.94 -17.58 2.40
C ASP A 63 -28.87 -18.24 3.43
N GLN A 64 -28.55 -18.11 4.74
CA GLN A 64 -29.39 -18.59 5.84
C GLN A 64 -30.47 -17.56 6.27
N MET A 65 -30.39 -16.34 5.78
CA MET A 65 -31.37 -15.31 6.13
C MET A 65 -32.66 -15.46 5.35
N HIS A 66 -33.77 -15.20 6.00
CA HIS A 66 -35.12 -15.32 5.45
C HIS A 66 -35.83 -13.95 5.50
N PRO A 67 -35.59 -13.07 4.51
CA PRO A 67 -36.18 -11.70 4.52
C PRO A 67 -37.71 -11.68 4.64
N GLN A 68 -38.42 -12.72 4.16
CA GLN A 68 -39.83 -12.82 4.29
C GLN A 68 -40.28 -12.85 5.75
N GLN A 69 -39.57 -13.58 6.61
CA GLN A 69 -39.88 -13.62 8.04
C GLN A 69 -39.78 -12.23 8.70
N TRP A 70 -38.82 -11.40 8.25
CA TRP A 70 -38.75 -10.02 8.75
C TRP A 70 -39.97 -9.19 8.37
N LEU A 71 -40.43 -9.34 7.11
CA LEU A 71 -41.62 -8.66 6.64
C LEU A 71 -42.87 -9.10 7.42
N ASP A 72 -42.99 -10.40 7.67
CA ASP A 72 -44.06 -10.96 8.50
C ASP A 72 -44.03 -10.45 9.95
N ASN A 73 -42.82 -10.15 10.45
CA ASN A 73 -42.59 -9.53 11.76
C ASN A 73 -42.73 -7.99 11.73
N GLY A 74 -43.17 -7.40 10.62
CA GLY A 74 -43.47 -5.96 10.49
C GLY A 74 -42.25 -5.11 10.06
N ALA A 75 -41.22 -5.71 9.48
CA ALA A 75 -40.15 -4.94 8.88
C ALA A 75 -40.60 -4.20 7.61
N PRO A 76 -40.14 -2.97 7.37
CA PRO A 76 -40.35 -2.28 6.12
C PRO A 76 -39.84 -3.05 4.90
N PRO A 77 -40.56 -3.05 3.75
CA PRO A 77 -40.17 -3.77 2.53
C PRO A 77 -38.75 -3.41 2.00
N ALA A 78 -38.30 -2.20 2.31
CA ALA A 78 -36.93 -1.75 1.94
C ALA A 78 -35.81 -2.68 2.42
N TYR A 79 -36.01 -3.40 3.53
CA TYR A 79 -35.02 -4.33 4.05
C TYR A 79 -34.86 -5.58 3.18
N ALA A 80 -35.91 -6.04 2.52
CA ALA A 80 -35.82 -7.12 1.54
C ALA A 80 -34.94 -6.71 0.35
N SER A 81 -35.08 -5.47 -0.14
CA SER A 81 -34.20 -4.91 -1.18
C SER A 81 -32.76 -4.76 -0.69
N GLN A 82 -32.55 -4.27 0.53
CA GLN A 82 -31.20 -4.15 1.12
C GLN A 82 -30.50 -5.50 1.27
N TYR A 83 -31.23 -6.55 1.59
CA TYR A 83 -30.68 -7.90 1.61
C TYR A 83 -30.15 -8.33 0.24
N ILE A 84 -30.92 -8.12 -0.83
CA ILE A 84 -30.50 -8.41 -2.20
C ILE A 84 -29.27 -7.58 -2.57
N ASP A 85 -29.31 -6.27 -2.29
CA ASP A 85 -28.20 -5.36 -2.55
C ASP A 85 -26.93 -5.75 -1.77
N THR A 86 -27.08 -6.22 -0.53
CA THR A 86 -25.94 -6.68 0.27
C THR A 86 -25.25 -7.88 -0.40
N ARG A 87 -26.01 -8.83 -0.93
CA ARG A 87 -25.45 -9.98 -1.67
C ARG A 87 -24.72 -9.54 -2.93
N LEU A 88 -25.31 -8.67 -3.73
CA LEU A 88 -24.67 -8.15 -4.95
C LEU A 88 -23.38 -7.39 -4.65
N ARG A 89 -23.39 -6.52 -3.64
CA ARG A 89 -22.19 -5.75 -3.23
C ARG A 89 -21.10 -6.64 -2.66
N MET A 90 -21.44 -7.70 -1.94
CA MET A 90 -20.47 -8.69 -1.47
C MET A 90 -19.74 -9.35 -2.66
N GLU A 91 -20.48 -9.76 -3.70
CA GLU A 91 -19.88 -10.32 -4.91
C GLU A 91 -19.02 -9.30 -5.65
N ASP A 92 -19.43 -8.03 -5.68
CA ASP A 92 -18.65 -6.95 -6.27
C ASP A 92 -17.32 -6.73 -5.54
N VAL A 93 -17.32 -6.77 -4.20
CA VAL A 93 -16.10 -6.68 -3.38
C VAL A 93 -15.18 -7.86 -3.68
N ILE A 94 -15.70 -9.10 -3.70
CA ILE A 94 -14.90 -10.28 -4.00
C ILE A 94 -14.22 -10.16 -5.37
N ARG A 95 -14.95 -9.70 -6.40
CA ARG A 95 -14.38 -9.47 -7.73
C ARG A 95 -13.32 -8.38 -7.74
N SER A 96 -13.56 -7.26 -7.07
CA SER A 96 -12.61 -6.14 -7.03
C SER A 96 -11.33 -6.50 -6.27
N VAL A 97 -11.42 -7.24 -5.15
CA VAL A 97 -10.27 -7.76 -4.40
C VAL A 97 -9.45 -8.72 -5.26
N THR A 98 -10.10 -9.59 -6.02
CA THR A 98 -9.43 -10.52 -6.94
C THR A 98 -8.69 -9.77 -8.05
N ASN A 99 -9.33 -8.76 -8.65
CA ASN A 99 -8.72 -7.91 -9.68
C ASN A 99 -7.52 -7.14 -9.13
N LEU A 100 -7.65 -6.53 -7.95
CA LEU A 100 -6.55 -5.82 -7.30
C LEU A 100 -5.37 -6.76 -6.98
N GLY A 101 -5.63 -8.01 -6.64
CA GLY A 101 -4.59 -9.01 -6.40
C GLY A 101 -3.70 -9.28 -7.62
N GLN A 102 -4.20 -9.01 -8.83
CA GLN A 102 -3.44 -9.10 -10.08
C GLN A 102 -2.68 -7.81 -10.41
N HIS A 103 -3.10 -6.67 -9.87
CA HIS A 103 -2.59 -5.33 -10.16
C HIS A 103 -2.40 -4.54 -8.87
N THR A 104 -1.60 -5.09 -7.94
CA THR A 104 -1.41 -4.52 -6.59
C THR A 104 -0.81 -3.11 -6.58
N ASP A 105 -0.21 -2.68 -7.65
CA ASP A 105 0.36 -1.35 -7.84
C ASP A 105 -0.63 -0.35 -8.47
N SER A 106 -1.84 -0.77 -8.82
CA SER A 106 -2.88 0.08 -9.42
C SER A 106 -3.64 0.87 -8.38
N LEU A 107 -3.36 2.17 -8.27
CA LEU A 107 -4.07 3.07 -7.37
C LEU A 107 -5.57 3.13 -7.67
N SER A 108 -5.96 3.13 -8.95
CA SER A 108 -7.38 3.17 -9.34
C SER A 108 -8.13 1.90 -8.93
N ALA A 109 -7.51 0.71 -9.09
CA ALA A 109 -8.09 -0.55 -8.64
C ALA A 109 -8.19 -0.62 -7.11
N ALA A 110 -7.20 -0.10 -6.40
CA ALA A 110 -7.21 -0.02 -4.95
C ALA A 110 -8.32 0.91 -4.43
N LEU A 111 -8.50 2.08 -5.03
CA LEU A 111 -9.58 3.02 -4.71
C LEU A 111 -10.97 2.40 -4.99
N ASP A 112 -11.16 1.78 -6.16
CA ASP A 112 -12.42 1.11 -6.49
C ASP A 112 -12.76 0.02 -5.46
N THR A 113 -11.77 -0.79 -5.08
CA THR A 113 -11.94 -1.83 -4.06
C THR A 113 -12.33 -1.22 -2.71
N TYR A 114 -11.67 -0.14 -2.29
CA TYR A 114 -11.97 0.55 -1.03
C TYR A 114 -13.41 1.07 -1.00
N PHE A 115 -13.85 1.77 -2.04
CA PHE A 115 -15.21 2.30 -2.10
C PHE A 115 -16.29 1.21 -2.14
N ARG A 116 -16.02 0.07 -2.80
CA ARG A 116 -16.94 -1.07 -2.77
C ARG A 116 -17.05 -1.68 -1.37
N MET A 117 -15.94 -1.78 -0.64
CA MET A 117 -15.95 -2.24 0.75
C MET A 117 -16.75 -1.31 1.67
N GLU A 118 -16.57 0.01 1.54
CA GLU A 118 -17.34 1.01 2.29
C GLU A 118 -18.85 0.89 1.99
N ALA A 119 -19.20 0.72 0.72
CA ALA A 119 -20.59 0.56 0.32
C ALA A 119 -21.21 -0.74 0.85
N LEU A 120 -20.47 -1.85 0.85
CA LEU A 120 -20.91 -3.12 1.43
C LEU A 120 -21.13 -2.98 2.94
N GLU A 121 -20.19 -2.38 3.65
CA GLU A 121 -20.31 -2.22 5.11
C GLU A 121 -21.51 -1.35 5.47
N THR A 122 -21.73 -0.26 4.76
CA THR A 122 -22.86 0.64 5.02
C THR A 122 -24.20 -0.09 4.91
N ILE A 123 -24.39 -0.87 3.85
CA ILE A 123 -25.65 -1.60 3.66
C ILE A 123 -25.76 -2.80 4.62
N ALA A 124 -24.66 -3.49 4.91
CA ALA A 124 -24.65 -4.61 5.86
C ALA A 124 -24.92 -4.15 7.30
N ARG A 125 -24.48 -2.96 7.69
CA ARG A 125 -24.86 -2.36 8.99
C ARG A 125 -26.36 -2.07 9.08
N SER A 126 -26.95 -1.51 8.03
CA SER A 126 -28.40 -1.30 7.97
C SER A 126 -29.16 -2.62 8.05
N LEU A 127 -28.66 -3.66 7.37
CA LEU A 127 -29.23 -5.00 7.44
C LEU A 127 -29.11 -5.58 8.86
N LEU A 128 -27.99 -5.36 9.54
CA LEU A 128 -27.80 -5.78 10.95
C LEU A 128 -28.84 -5.17 11.87
N GLU A 129 -29.18 -3.88 11.70
CA GLU A 129 -30.23 -3.24 12.49
C GLU A 129 -31.62 -3.87 12.23
N CYS A 130 -31.89 -4.25 10.96
CA CYS A 130 -33.09 -5.00 10.63
C CYS A 130 -33.15 -6.34 11.37
N ILE A 131 -32.06 -7.13 11.30
CA ILE A 131 -32.02 -8.47 11.89
C ILE A 131 -32.14 -8.39 13.41
N ARG A 132 -31.52 -7.41 14.06
CA ARG A 132 -31.65 -7.18 15.51
C ARG A 132 -33.10 -6.93 15.93
N LYS A 133 -33.88 -6.25 15.08
CA LYS A 133 -35.26 -5.87 15.42
C LYS A 133 -36.31 -6.89 15.01
N TYR A 134 -36.11 -7.54 13.88
CA TYR A 134 -37.15 -8.34 13.22
C TYR A 134 -36.71 -9.81 12.95
N GLY A 135 -35.40 -10.11 13.09
CA GLY A 135 -34.82 -11.41 12.80
C GLY A 135 -34.35 -12.16 14.03
N GLU A 136 -33.44 -13.09 13.80
CA GLU A 136 -32.86 -13.93 14.85
C GLU A 136 -31.63 -13.29 15.49
N HIS A 137 -31.60 -13.28 16.82
CA HIS A 137 -30.49 -12.70 17.59
C HIS A 137 -29.15 -13.35 17.24
N ALA A 138 -29.10 -14.69 17.07
CA ALA A 138 -27.88 -15.42 16.74
C ALA A 138 -27.29 -14.95 15.39
N THR A 139 -28.14 -14.75 14.39
CA THR A 139 -27.75 -14.23 13.07
C THR A 139 -27.22 -12.80 13.16
N ALA A 140 -27.83 -11.95 13.98
CA ALA A 140 -27.35 -10.59 14.23
C ALA A 140 -25.96 -10.57 14.85
N GLU A 141 -25.70 -11.42 15.86
CA GLU A 141 -24.38 -11.51 16.49
C GLU A 141 -23.30 -12.02 15.55
N GLN A 142 -23.61 -13.01 14.71
CA GLN A 142 -22.69 -13.50 13.68
C GLN A 142 -22.34 -12.41 12.67
N LEU A 143 -23.33 -11.68 12.16
CA LEU A 143 -23.11 -10.57 11.22
C LEU A 143 -22.30 -9.45 11.89
N SER A 144 -22.60 -9.10 13.12
CA SER A 144 -21.86 -8.10 13.89
C SER A 144 -20.41 -8.47 14.06
N SER A 145 -20.11 -9.73 14.39
CA SER A 145 -18.75 -10.26 14.51
C SER A 145 -17.98 -10.18 13.18
N LEU A 146 -18.59 -10.59 12.07
CA LEU A 146 -17.96 -10.52 10.74
C LEU A 146 -17.68 -9.07 10.33
N LEU A 147 -18.60 -8.15 10.57
CA LEU A 147 -18.39 -6.72 10.30
C LEU A 147 -17.25 -6.13 11.15
N GLY A 148 -17.11 -6.57 12.40
CA GLY A 148 -15.98 -6.19 13.26
C GLY A 148 -14.64 -6.68 12.73
N GLN A 149 -14.57 -7.93 12.24
CA GLN A 149 -13.35 -8.48 11.61
C GLN A 149 -13.00 -7.71 10.32
N ASN A 150 -13.98 -7.42 9.48
CA ASN A 150 -13.79 -6.67 8.23
C ASN A 150 -13.29 -5.24 8.50
N PHE A 151 -13.69 -4.63 9.61
CA PHE A 151 -13.21 -3.30 9.98
C PHE A 151 -11.69 -3.25 10.15
N THR A 152 -11.10 -4.21 10.87
CA THR A 152 -9.65 -4.26 11.10
C THR A 152 -8.88 -4.43 9.78
N THR A 153 -9.33 -5.34 8.92
CA THR A 153 -8.68 -5.57 7.62
C THR A 153 -8.81 -4.35 6.70
N ARG A 154 -9.95 -3.68 6.74
CA ARG A 154 -10.16 -2.44 5.99
C ARG A 154 -9.26 -1.30 6.48
N GLN A 155 -8.96 -1.20 7.77
CA GLN A 155 -8.00 -0.20 8.27
C GLN A 155 -6.59 -0.45 7.71
N LYS A 156 -6.13 -1.70 7.70
CA LYS A 156 -4.86 -2.06 7.06
C LYS A 156 -4.86 -1.70 5.57
N PHE A 157 -5.96 -1.97 4.88
CA PHE A 157 -6.09 -1.65 3.46
C PHE A 157 -6.08 -0.14 3.20
N ARG A 158 -6.65 0.65 4.08
CA ARG A 158 -6.61 2.11 4.02
C ARG A 158 -5.18 2.66 4.19
N GLU A 159 -4.37 2.05 5.05
CA GLU A 159 -2.95 2.40 5.19
C GLU A 159 -2.18 2.07 3.91
N TYR A 160 -2.36 0.89 3.36
CA TYR A 160 -1.79 0.52 2.06
C TYR A 160 -2.17 1.51 0.95
N LEU A 161 -3.44 1.90 0.87
CA LEU A 161 -3.94 2.85 -0.12
C LEU A 161 -3.25 4.22 0.00
N ARG A 162 -3.05 4.68 1.23
CA ARG A 162 -2.30 5.93 1.49
C ARG A 162 -0.85 5.82 1.01
N ASP A 163 -0.17 4.74 1.33
CA ASP A 163 1.23 4.54 0.97
C ASP A 163 1.39 4.41 -0.55
N LEU A 164 0.45 3.73 -1.22
CA LEU A 164 0.41 3.65 -2.68
C LEU A 164 0.19 5.02 -3.33
N SER A 165 -0.67 5.87 -2.75
CA SER A 165 -0.90 7.22 -3.28
C SER A 165 0.34 8.10 -3.18
N VAL A 166 1.04 8.07 -2.05
CA VAL A 166 2.31 8.80 -1.85
C VAL A 166 3.38 8.34 -2.84
N GLN A 167 3.49 7.03 -3.07
CA GLN A 167 4.44 6.52 -4.07
C GLN A 167 4.11 7.03 -5.47
N ARG A 168 2.84 7.00 -5.88
CA ARG A 168 2.43 7.49 -7.21
C ARG A 168 2.69 8.99 -7.38
N GLU A 169 2.48 9.79 -6.35
CA GLU A 169 2.83 11.21 -6.35
C GLU A 169 4.34 11.43 -6.53
N GLN A 170 5.17 10.64 -5.87
CA GLN A 170 6.63 10.71 -6.00
C GLN A 170 7.08 10.30 -7.41
N GLU A 171 6.54 9.23 -7.97
CA GLU A 171 6.83 8.77 -9.33
C GLU A 171 6.46 9.84 -10.37
N CYS A 172 5.29 10.46 -10.24
CA CYS A 172 4.87 11.57 -11.11
C CYS A 172 5.85 12.75 -11.01
N LYS A 173 6.26 13.13 -9.81
CA LYS A 173 7.21 14.22 -9.61
C LYS A 173 8.57 13.94 -10.26
N ILE A 174 9.10 12.71 -10.09
CA ILE A 174 10.36 12.30 -10.73
C ILE A 174 10.23 12.37 -12.25
N ALA A 175 9.14 11.86 -12.82
CA ALA A 175 8.90 11.90 -14.26
C ALA A 175 8.80 13.34 -14.81
N ASP A 176 8.14 14.24 -14.08
CA ASP A 176 8.07 15.66 -14.44
C ASP A 176 9.43 16.35 -14.38
N ASP A 177 10.23 16.09 -13.35
CA ASP A 177 11.58 16.65 -13.20
C ASP A 177 12.50 16.17 -14.34
N GLU A 178 12.41 14.91 -14.74
CA GLU A 178 13.16 14.35 -15.87
C GLU A 178 12.70 14.96 -17.19
N ALA A 179 11.40 15.09 -17.41
CA ALA A 179 10.85 15.73 -18.59
C ALA A 179 11.31 17.20 -18.73
N GLN A 180 11.38 17.95 -17.61
CA GLN A 180 11.90 19.32 -17.59
C GLN A 180 13.40 19.36 -17.94
N ARG A 181 14.21 18.43 -17.40
CA ARG A 181 15.64 18.34 -17.77
C ARG A 181 15.83 18.06 -19.25
N CYS A 182 15.08 17.11 -19.81
CA CYS A 182 15.14 16.79 -21.24
C CYS A 182 14.79 18.01 -22.10
N ARG A 183 13.72 18.73 -21.77
CA ARG A 183 13.34 19.98 -22.47
C ARG A 183 14.45 21.02 -22.39
N GLY A 184 15.07 21.20 -21.22
CA GLY A 184 16.18 22.13 -21.02
C GLY A 184 17.43 21.76 -21.83
N MET A 185 17.73 20.49 -22.03
CA MET A 185 18.84 20.03 -22.86
C MET A 185 18.57 20.29 -24.36
N ILE A 186 17.38 19.97 -24.86
CA ILE A 186 16.98 20.22 -26.25
C ILE A 186 17.03 21.72 -26.58
N SER A 187 16.59 22.57 -25.65
CA SER A 187 16.62 24.03 -25.84
C SER A 187 18.02 24.63 -25.85
N ARG A 188 19.04 23.92 -25.36
CA ARG A 188 20.44 24.35 -25.33
C ARG A 188 21.26 23.82 -26.51
N GLU A 189 20.70 22.90 -27.28
CA GLU A 189 21.38 22.40 -28.51
C GLU A 189 21.53 23.54 -29.53
N PRO A 190 22.75 23.88 -29.97
CA PRO A 190 22.94 24.95 -30.94
C PRO A 190 22.18 24.61 -32.22
N PRO A 191 21.56 25.59 -32.90
CA PRO A 191 20.90 25.32 -34.16
C PRO A 191 21.93 24.72 -35.15
N ALA A 192 21.54 23.62 -35.81
CA ALA A 192 22.38 22.94 -36.77
C ALA A 192 22.95 23.97 -37.77
N PRO A 193 24.26 23.91 -38.09
CA PRO A 193 24.87 24.89 -39.01
C PRO A 193 24.09 24.90 -40.31
N SER A 194 23.48 26.04 -40.61
CA SER A 194 22.76 26.27 -41.85
C SER A 194 23.73 26.04 -43.03
N GLY A 195 23.52 24.96 -43.76
CA GLY A 195 24.34 24.57 -44.88
C GLY A 195 24.50 25.75 -45.86
N THR A 196 25.75 26.19 -46.06
CA THR A 196 26.14 27.21 -47.02
C THR A 196 25.67 26.79 -48.42
N ARG A 197 24.63 27.43 -48.86
CA ARG A 197 24.11 27.28 -50.24
C ARG A 197 25.19 27.76 -51.18
N LYS A 198 26.02 26.84 -51.74
CA LYS A 198 26.97 27.18 -52.82
C LYS A 198 26.21 27.77 -53.99
N THR A 199 26.32 29.08 -54.15
CA THR A 199 25.88 29.80 -55.36
C THR A 199 26.76 29.32 -56.53
N ARG A 200 26.16 28.58 -57.42
CA ARG A 200 26.77 28.15 -58.67
C ARG A 200 26.74 29.36 -59.64
N GLN A 201 27.89 30.08 -59.68
CA GLN A 201 28.09 31.07 -60.79
C GLN A 201 28.29 30.34 -62.09
N LYS A 202 27.61 30.89 -63.13
CA LYS A 202 27.64 30.47 -64.51
C LYS A 202 28.76 31.23 -65.25
#